data_c25cbc1e57db81f6a5dbff9d6937f078
#
_entry.id   c25cbc1e57db81f6a5dbff9d6937f078
#
_cell.length_a   1.000
_cell.length_b   1.000
_cell.length_c   1.000
_cell.angle_alpha   90.00
_cell.angle_beta   90.00
_cell.angle_gamma   90.00
#
_symmetry.space_group_name_H-M   'P 1'
#
loop_
_entity.id
_entity.type
_entity.pdbx_description
1 polymer ?
#
loop_
_entity_poly.entity_id
_entity_poly.type
_entity_poly.pdbx_seq_one_letter_code
_entity_poly.pdbx_strand_id
1 'polypeptide(L)'
;MSVCVSYSSPAQQTILNRIAGTSVQKAVSATTAVGFLVQILGLGMAGTIDKFGLSPALAFQAICLIFGVFAVRQLNPQPPVVKKLESSFKNIVDGFKAIQKQPDIMQTLIINFTSSVFNAGAFMTVFPFIVKEIYDGDALLLSFLMVIFYAGAAVSNFLMIRLMPLVRPGRIFLLMQLSRMLILGLMWLEPAFWIFALACVGWGLNMGVTMTLARTIVQESANAEFRARVMSVYSLGLLGSAPIGALILGRVIDSLGILNALIPAMSISILLFLYGIIFTNVYKYRSPT
;
A
#
# COMPACT_ATOMS: atom_id res chain seq x y z
N MET A 1 4.26 19.83 0.69
CA MET A 1 4.43 18.54 -0.01
C MET A 1 3.11 17.86 -0.39
N SER A 2 2.11 17.79 0.46
CA SER A 2 0.85 17.07 0.21
C SER A 2 0.06 17.56 -1.02
N VAL A 3 0.05 18.86 -1.31
CA VAL A 3 -0.65 19.43 -2.48
C VAL A 3 -0.04 18.92 -3.79
N CYS A 4 1.29 18.93 -3.93
CA CYS A 4 1.96 18.42 -5.13
C CYS A 4 1.70 16.93 -5.33
N VAL A 5 1.72 16.13 -4.26
CA VAL A 5 1.43 14.69 -4.30
C VAL A 5 -0.02 14.43 -4.71
N SER A 6 -0.97 15.25 -4.27
CA SER A 6 -2.39 15.12 -4.64
C SER A 6 -2.64 15.30 -6.15
N TYR A 7 -1.84 16.12 -6.81
CA TYR A 7 -1.92 16.29 -8.26
C TYR A 7 -1.09 15.26 -9.03
N SER A 8 0.11 14.94 -8.56
CA SER A 8 1.02 14.04 -9.28
C SER A 8 0.56 12.57 -9.24
N SER A 9 -0.02 12.11 -8.12
CA SER A 9 -0.43 10.72 -7.96
C SER A 9 -1.51 10.27 -8.97
N PRO A 10 -2.64 10.98 -9.17
CA PRO A 10 -3.62 10.63 -10.20
C PRO A 10 -3.07 10.72 -11.62
N ALA A 11 -2.21 11.71 -11.91
CA ALA A 11 -1.56 11.84 -13.20
C ALA A 11 -0.66 10.64 -13.50
N GLN A 12 0.18 10.25 -12.55
CA GLN A 12 1.04 9.08 -12.64
C GLN A 12 0.24 7.79 -12.89
N GLN A 13 -0.89 7.61 -12.20
CA GLN A 13 -1.78 6.46 -12.41
C GLN A 13 -2.37 6.42 -13.83
N THR A 14 -2.74 7.60 -14.34
CA THR A 14 -3.33 7.72 -15.69
C THR A 14 -2.29 7.41 -16.77
N ILE A 15 -1.07 7.96 -16.64
CA ILE A 15 0.05 7.69 -17.55
C ILE A 15 0.43 6.23 -17.53
N LEU A 16 0.53 5.63 -16.33
CA LEU A 16 0.82 4.21 -16.16
C LEU A 16 -0.14 3.33 -16.97
N ASN A 17 -1.44 3.57 -16.86
CA ASN A 17 -2.44 2.80 -17.58
C ASN A 17 -2.34 2.95 -19.11
N ARG A 18 -2.00 4.14 -19.59
CA ARG A 18 -1.81 4.39 -21.04
C ARG A 18 -0.61 3.66 -21.61
N ILE A 19 0.50 3.66 -20.87
CA ILE A 19 1.74 3.00 -21.28
C ILE A 19 1.64 1.48 -21.14
N ALA A 20 0.93 1.00 -20.12
CA ALA A 20 0.79 -0.43 -19.83
C ALA A 20 0.02 -1.21 -20.91
N GLY A 21 -0.88 -0.56 -21.65
CA GLY A 21 -1.73 -1.24 -22.64
C GLY A 21 -2.44 -2.44 -22.05
N THR A 22 -2.16 -3.64 -22.57
CA THR A 22 -2.71 -4.92 -22.08
C THR A 22 -1.99 -5.46 -20.84
N SER A 23 -0.83 -4.92 -20.46
CA SER A 23 0.02 -5.45 -19.38
C SER A 23 -0.11 -4.66 -18.08
N VAL A 24 -1.33 -4.25 -17.72
CA VAL A 24 -1.60 -3.43 -16.51
C VAL A 24 -1.05 -4.05 -15.24
N GLN A 25 -1.23 -5.36 -15.04
CA GLN A 25 -0.72 -6.08 -13.86
C GLN A 25 0.80 -5.93 -13.70
N LYS A 26 1.56 -6.18 -14.77
CA LYS A 26 3.03 -6.07 -14.76
C LYS A 26 3.48 -4.63 -14.49
N ALA A 27 2.83 -3.65 -15.11
CA ALA A 27 3.15 -2.24 -14.93
C ALA A 27 2.88 -1.77 -13.49
N VAL A 28 1.76 -2.18 -12.88
CA VAL A 28 1.43 -1.91 -11.47
C VAL A 28 2.47 -2.54 -10.55
N SER A 29 2.80 -3.82 -10.75
CA SER A 29 3.84 -4.49 -9.95
C SER A 29 5.20 -3.81 -10.06
N ALA A 30 5.64 -3.48 -11.27
CA ALA A 30 6.93 -2.84 -11.50
C ALA A 30 7.02 -1.48 -10.81
N THR A 31 6.01 -0.62 -10.97
CA THR A 31 5.99 0.70 -10.33
C THR A 31 5.90 0.60 -8.80
N THR A 32 5.19 -0.38 -8.28
CA THR A 32 5.10 -0.63 -6.83
C THR A 32 6.44 -1.14 -6.29
N ALA A 33 7.11 -2.06 -6.99
CA ALA A 33 8.44 -2.54 -6.63
C ALA A 33 9.47 -1.40 -6.57
N VAL A 34 9.51 -0.53 -7.59
CA VAL A 34 10.37 0.66 -7.60
C VAL A 34 10.06 1.59 -6.44
N GLY A 35 8.77 1.78 -6.12
CA GLY A 35 8.35 2.57 -4.95
C GLY A 35 8.92 2.04 -3.65
N PHE A 36 8.90 0.72 -3.43
CA PHE A 36 9.50 0.11 -2.25
C PHE A 36 11.03 0.21 -2.21
N LEU A 37 11.71 0.08 -3.36
CA LEU A 37 13.16 0.29 -3.43
C LEU A 37 13.53 1.74 -3.04
N VAL A 38 12.79 2.72 -3.52
CA VAL A 38 12.99 4.13 -3.14
C VAL A 38 12.76 4.34 -1.64
N GLN A 39 11.75 3.67 -1.05
CA GLN A 39 11.54 3.71 0.40
C GLN A 39 12.70 3.09 1.20
N ILE A 40 13.26 1.96 0.74
CA ILE A 40 14.44 1.34 1.36
C ILE A 40 15.62 2.32 1.36
N LEU A 41 15.90 2.95 0.22
CA LEU A 41 16.97 3.95 0.13
C LEU A 41 16.72 5.15 1.06
N GLY A 42 15.47 5.65 1.08
CA GLY A 42 15.08 6.75 1.95
C GLY A 42 15.24 6.43 3.44
N LEU A 43 14.83 5.23 3.87
CA LEU A 43 15.00 4.77 5.26
C LEU A 43 16.46 4.53 5.63
N GLY A 44 17.26 3.95 4.73
CA GLY A 44 18.68 3.78 4.92
C GLY A 44 19.39 5.11 5.15
N MET A 45 19.02 6.14 4.38
CA MET A 45 19.54 7.50 4.58
C MET A 45 19.03 8.13 5.87
N ALA A 46 17.75 7.97 6.20
CA ALA A 46 17.16 8.50 7.43
C ALA A 46 17.88 7.97 8.68
N GLY A 47 18.24 6.68 8.71
CA GLY A 47 19.01 6.07 9.80
C GLY A 47 20.43 6.61 9.96
N THR A 48 20.95 7.35 8.98
CA THR A 48 22.28 7.95 9.02
C THR A 48 22.30 9.46 9.32
N ILE A 49 21.12 10.08 9.46
CA ILE A 49 20.98 11.53 9.68
C ILE A 49 21.74 11.99 10.92
N ASP A 50 21.75 11.20 11.99
CA ASP A 50 22.46 11.52 13.24
C ASP A 50 23.97 11.63 13.03
N LYS A 51 24.54 10.90 12.05
CA LYS A 51 25.96 10.92 11.72
C LYS A 51 26.35 12.05 10.77
N PHE A 52 25.54 12.34 9.77
CA PHE A 52 25.87 13.28 8.68
C PHE A 52 25.16 14.62 8.81
N GLY A 53 24.16 14.71 9.68
CA GLY A 53 23.37 15.92 9.87
C GLY A 53 22.21 16.05 8.86
N LEU A 54 21.33 16.98 9.16
CA LEU A 54 20.11 17.21 8.35
C LEU A 54 20.39 17.89 7.00
N SER A 55 21.38 18.80 6.95
CA SER A 55 21.66 19.60 5.74
C SER A 55 22.06 18.76 4.52
N PRO A 56 23.00 17.78 4.60
CA PRO A 56 23.30 16.91 3.49
C PRO A 56 22.11 16.06 3.02
N ALA A 57 21.27 15.60 3.94
CA ALA A 57 20.08 14.81 3.61
C ALA A 57 19.07 15.64 2.80
N LEU A 58 18.84 16.90 3.20
CA LEU A 58 17.97 17.83 2.46
C LEU A 58 18.55 18.20 1.09
N ALA A 59 19.89 18.41 1.00
CA ALA A 59 20.55 18.66 -0.27
C ALA A 59 20.41 17.48 -1.24
N PHE A 60 20.60 16.26 -0.76
CA PHE A 60 20.39 15.05 -1.58
C PHE A 60 18.95 14.93 -2.03
N GLN A 61 17.96 15.17 -1.16
CA GLN A 61 16.56 15.17 -1.53
C GLN A 61 16.26 16.21 -2.63
N ALA A 62 16.80 17.43 -2.51
CA ALA A 62 16.66 18.47 -3.52
C ALA A 62 17.23 18.04 -4.88
N ILE A 63 18.43 17.43 -4.88
CA ILE A 63 19.06 16.89 -6.09
C ILE A 63 18.17 15.82 -6.73
N CYS A 64 17.64 14.86 -5.95
CA CYS A 64 16.74 13.84 -6.47
C CYS A 64 15.46 14.44 -7.10
N LEU A 65 14.89 15.50 -6.50
CA LEU A 65 13.74 16.21 -7.06
C LEU A 65 14.08 16.88 -8.39
N ILE A 66 15.26 17.50 -8.51
CA ILE A 66 15.74 18.10 -9.75
C ILE A 66 15.87 17.04 -10.86
N PHE A 67 16.51 15.90 -10.55
CA PHE A 67 16.56 14.77 -11.50
C PHE A 67 15.16 14.26 -11.88
N GLY A 68 14.22 14.23 -10.94
CA GLY A 68 12.83 13.91 -11.22
C GLY A 68 12.19 14.84 -12.25
N VAL A 69 12.46 16.15 -12.15
CA VAL A 69 11.96 17.14 -13.14
C VAL A 69 12.54 16.86 -14.53
N PHE A 70 13.85 16.57 -14.62
CA PHE A 70 14.47 16.22 -15.91
C PHE A 70 13.89 14.94 -16.50
N ALA A 71 13.68 13.90 -15.68
CA ALA A 71 13.08 12.64 -16.12
C ALA A 71 11.64 12.86 -16.67
N VAL A 72 10.82 13.66 -15.97
CA VAL A 72 9.45 13.98 -16.43
C VAL A 72 9.45 14.77 -17.74
N ARG A 73 10.42 15.67 -17.96
CA ARG A 73 10.54 16.42 -19.21
C ARG A 73 10.84 15.55 -20.44
N GLN A 74 11.39 14.34 -20.23
CA GLN A 74 11.65 13.39 -21.32
C GLN A 74 10.41 12.57 -21.71
N LEU A 75 9.31 12.64 -20.92
CA LEU A 75 8.07 11.97 -21.28
C LEU A 75 7.40 12.70 -22.44
N ASN A 76 7.00 11.94 -23.46
CA ASN A 76 6.23 12.48 -24.57
C ASN A 76 4.92 13.09 -24.05
N PRO A 77 4.58 14.34 -24.49
CA PRO A 77 3.32 14.96 -24.11
C PRO A 77 2.15 14.05 -24.49
N GLN A 78 1.32 13.74 -23.50
CA GLN A 78 0.11 12.97 -23.75
C GLN A 78 -1.01 13.91 -24.18
N PRO A 79 -1.86 13.53 -25.16
CA PRO A 79 -2.96 14.37 -25.59
C PRO A 79 -3.84 14.73 -24.39
N PRO A 80 -4.23 16.01 -24.25
CA PRO A 80 -5.06 16.42 -23.14
C PRO A 80 -6.36 15.64 -23.17
N VAL A 81 -6.76 15.09 -22.02
CA VAL A 81 -8.13 14.59 -21.87
C VAL A 81 -9.02 15.82 -21.92
N VAL A 82 -9.70 16.04 -23.05
CA VAL A 82 -10.68 17.11 -23.21
C VAL A 82 -11.84 16.81 -22.24
N LYS A 83 -11.70 17.22 -20.99
CA LYS A 83 -12.80 17.21 -20.01
C LYS A 83 -13.00 18.62 -19.50
N LYS A 84 -14.26 19.10 -19.50
CA LYS A 84 -14.66 20.32 -18.80
C LYS A 84 -14.04 20.32 -17.40
N LEU A 85 -13.47 21.45 -17.00
CA LEU A 85 -13.00 21.73 -15.65
C LEU A 85 -14.21 21.65 -14.67
N GLU A 86 -14.53 20.45 -14.26
CA GLU A 86 -15.51 20.24 -13.21
C GLU A 86 -14.82 20.39 -11.85
N SER A 87 -15.54 20.90 -10.87
CA SER A 87 -15.06 21.06 -9.50
C SER A 87 -14.43 19.75 -8.98
N SER A 88 -13.28 19.85 -8.31
CA SER A 88 -12.60 18.68 -7.70
C SER A 88 -13.54 17.88 -6.80
N PHE A 89 -14.45 18.54 -6.08
CA PHE A 89 -15.44 17.89 -5.24
C PHE A 89 -16.46 17.07 -6.07
N LYS A 90 -16.93 17.62 -7.20
CA LYS A 90 -17.83 16.89 -8.12
C LYS A 90 -17.16 15.65 -8.68
N ASN A 91 -15.87 15.72 -9.01
CA ASN A 91 -15.10 14.56 -9.47
C ASN A 91 -15.01 13.44 -8.43
N ILE A 92 -14.88 13.77 -7.15
CA ILE A 92 -14.87 12.79 -6.06
C ILE A 92 -16.26 12.14 -5.93
N VAL A 93 -17.32 12.95 -5.92
CA VAL A 93 -18.70 12.46 -5.83
C VAL A 93 -19.04 11.55 -7.02
N ASP A 94 -18.65 11.94 -8.24
CA ASP A 94 -18.86 11.13 -9.42
C ASP A 94 -18.02 9.83 -9.39
N GLY A 95 -16.82 9.89 -8.81
CA GLY A 95 -16.01 8.70 -8.53
C GLY A 95 -16.73 7.73 -7.60
N PHE A 96 -17.31 8.21 -6.50
CA PHE A 96 -18.13 7.39 -5.59
C PHE A 96 -19.36 6.80 -6.29
N LYS A 97 -20.09 7.58 -7.07
CA LYS A 97 -21.24 7.08 -7.85
C LYS A 97 -20.83 6.02 -8.86
N ALA A 98 -19.67 6.18 -9.52
CA ALA A 98 -19.15 5.18 -10.44
C ALA A 98 -18.77 3.88 -9.72
N ILE A 99 -18.18 3.98 -8.52
CA ILE A 99 -17.82 2.84 -7.66
C ILE A 99 -19.07 2.08 -7.23
N GLN A 100 -20.14 2.78 -6.80
CA GLN A 100 -21.40 2.17 -6.37
C GLN A 100 -22.07 1.33 -7.47
N LYS A 101 -21.87 1.70 -8.74
CA LYS A 101 -22.42 0.96 -9.89
C LYS A 101 -21.58 -0.28 -10.27
N GLN A 102 -20.40 -0.45 -9.68
CA GLN A 102 -19.47 -1.54 -10.01
C GLN A 102 -19.14 -2.33 -8.74
N PRO A 103 -19.89 -3.43 -8.47
CA PRO A 103 -19.76 -4.18 -7.22
C PRO A 103 -18.36 -4.72 -6.97
N ASP A 104 -17.64 -5.16 -8.01
CA ASP A 104 -16.27 -5.67 -7.88
C ASP A 104 -15.31 -4.62 -7.34
N ILE A 105 -15.43 -3.37 -7.80
CA ILE A 105 -14.63 -2.24 -7.29
C ILE A 105 -15.02 -1.93 -5.86
N MET A 106 -16.32 -1.77 -5.59
CA MET A 106 -16.82 -1.42 -4.25
C MET A 106 -16.37 -2.44 -3.21
N GLN A 107 -16.54 -3.73 -3.49
CA GLN A 107 -16.18 -4.83 -2.60
C GLN A 107 -14.67 -4.88 -2.37
N THR A 108 -13.86 -4.73 -3.42
CA THR A 108 -12.40 -4.68 -3.32
C THR A 108 -11.95 -3.48 -2.48
N LEU A 109 -12.56 -2.30 -2.67
CA LEU A 109 -12.25 -1.10 -1.90
C LEU A 109 -12.60 -1.26 -0.41
N ILE A 110 -13.79 -1.80 -0.10
CA ILE A 110 -14.20 -2.06 1.29
C ILE A 110 -13.18 -2.97 1.99
N ILE A 111 -12.84 -4.10 1.37
CA ILE A 111 -11.87 -5.04 1.93
C ILE A 111 -10.51 -4.36 2.09
N ASN A 112 -10.03 -3.66 1.05
CA ASN A 112 -8.72 -3.04 1.06
C ASN A 112 -8.62 -1.90 2.09
N PHE A 113 -9.62 -1.02 2.19
CA PHE A 113 -9.59 0.10 3.13
C PHE A 113 -9.72 -0.36 4.56
N THR A 114 -10.66 -1.25 4.86
CA THR A 114 -10.80 -1.80 6.20
C THR A 114 -9.52 -2.53 6.63
N SER A 115 -8.96 -3.34 5.74
CA SER A 115 -7.68 -4.00 5.97
C SER A 115 -6.55 -2.98 6.18
N SER A 116 -6.49 -1.90 5.39
CA SER A 116 -5.45 -0.87 5.47
C SER A 116 -5.51 -0.09 6.77
N VAL A 117 -6.71 0.25 7.28
CA VAL A 117 -6.86 0.95 8.57
C VAL A 117 -6.13 0.20 9.67
N PHE A 118 -6.40 -1.09 9.82
CA PHE A 118 -5.79 -1.87 10.90
C PHE A 118 -4.34 -2.25 10.61
N ASN A 119 -4.00 -2.56 9.37
CA ASN A 119 -2.65 -2.96 9.00
C ASN A 119 -1.66 -1.77 8.96
N ALA A 120 -2.05 -0.63 8.37
CA ALA A 120 -1.22 0.57 8.38
C ALA A 120 -1.11 1.16 9.81
N GLY A 121 -2.20 1.11 10.59
CA GLY A 121 -2.19 1.48 12.00
C GLY A 121 -1.25 0.59 12.81
N ALA A 122 -1.30 -0.73 12.63
CA ALA A 122 -0.39 -1.66 13.30
C ALA A 122 1.07 -1.37 12.92
N PHE A 123 1.36 -1.15 11.63
CA PHE A 123 2.71 -0.84 11.17
C PHE A 123 3.23 0.51 11.66
N MET A 124 2.40 1.56 11.65
CA MET A 124 2.84 2.91 12.02
C MET A 124 2.86 3.17 13.53
N THR A 125 2.02 2.45 14.29
CA THR A 125 1.85 2.71 15.72
C THR A 125 2.35 1.53 16.55
N VAL A 126 1.80 0.33 16.35
CA VAL A 126 2.10 -0.83 17.23
C VAL A 126 3.53 -1.33 17.00
N PHE A 127 3.97 -1.43 15.75
CA PHE A 127 5.28 -1.98 15.39
C PHE A 127 6.47 -1.21 16.02
N PRO A 128 6.54 0.15 15.99
CA PRO A 128 7.60 0.87 16.68
C PRO A 128 7.62 0.63 18.20
N PHE A 129 6.44 0.52 18.83
CA PHE A 129 6.36 0.20 20.26
C PHE A 129 6.84 -1.22 20.58
N ILE A 130 6.51 -2.20 19.74
CA ILE A 130 7.02 -3.57 19.89
C ILE A 130 8.54 -3.58 19.83
N VAL A 131 9.13 -2.90 18.83
CA VAL A 131 10.58 -2.84 18.67
C VAL A 131 11.24 -2.19 19.90
N LYS A 132 10.67 -1.10 20.40
CA LYS A 132 11.22 -0.34 21.52
C LYS A 132 11.02 -1.03 22.86
N GLU A 133 9.81 -1.46 23.17
CA GLU A 133 9.44 -1.89 24.53
C GLU A 133 9.56 -3.42 24.75
N ILE A 134 9.49 -4.22 23.66
CA ILE A 134 9.58 -5.69 23.77
C ILE A 134 11.00 -6.17 23.43
N TYR A 135 11.63 -5.56 22.43
CA TYR A 135 12.97 -5.96 21.98
C TYR A 135 14.07 -4.97 22.40
N ASP A 136 13.79 -3.99 23.27
CA ASP A 136 14.72 -2.95 23.75
C ASP A 136 15.48 -2.27 22.58
N GLY A 137 14.80 -2.12 21.44
CA GLY A 137 15.39 -1.63 20.20
C GLY A 137 15.43 -0.12 20.13
N ASP A 138 16.49 0.38 19.53
CA ASP A 138 16.70 1.79 19.21
C ASP A 138 16.15 2.17 17.82
N ALA A 139 16.35 3.41 17.42
CA ALA A 139 15.95 3.91 16.10
C ALA A 139 16.66 3.17 14.94
N LEU A 140 17.89 2.69 15.16
CA LEU A 140 18.64 1.95 14.17
C LEU A 140 18.00 0.57 13.92
N LEU A 141 17.65 -0.15 15.00
CA LEU A 141 16.97 -1.44 14.90
C LEU A 141 15.59 -1.30 14.24
N LEU A 142 14.83 -0.27 14.60
CA LEU A 142 13.56 0.03 13.95
C LEU A 142 13.75 0.27 12.45
N SER A 143 14.72 1.10 12.07
CA SER A 143 15.02 1.38 10.67
C SER A 143 15.44 0.12 9.91
N PHE A 144 16.26 -0.73 10.51
CA PHE A 144 16.67 -2.01 9.94
C PHE A 144 15.46 -2.93 9.69
N LEU A 145 14.59 -3.08 10.68
CA LEU A 145 13.37 -3.90 10.55
C LEU A 145 12.39 -3.35 9.50
N MET A 146 12.29 -2.02 9.38
CA MET A 146 11.53 -1.38 8.31
C MET A 146 12.15 -1.65 6.92
N VAL A 147 13.47 -1.60 6.81
CA VAL A 147 14.18 -1.92 5.55
C VAL A 147 13.89 -3.35 5.11
N ILE A 148 14.01 -4.34 6.00
CA ILE A 148 13.72 -5.74 5.65
C ILE A 148 12.26 -5.98 5.31
N PHE A 149 11.33 -5.26 5.97
CA PHE A 149 9.92 -5.26 5.62
C PHE A 149 9.69 -4.76 4.18
N TYR A 150 10.22 -3.58 3.82
CA TYR A 150 10.09 -3.05 2.46
C TYR A 150 10.87 -3.87 1.43
N ALA A 151 11.97 -4.50 1.81
CA ALA A 151 12.68 -5.45 0.97
C ALA A 151 11.79 -6.67 0.64
N GLY A 152 11.09 -7.21 1.63
CA GLY A 152 10.08 -8.25 1.42
C GLY A 152 9.00 -7.80 0.44
N ALA A 153 8.48 -6.59 0.60
CA ALA A 153 7.47 -6.01 -0.30
C ALA A 153 8.00 -5.82 -1.74
N ALA A 154 9.24 -5.39 -1.91
CA ALA A 154 9.87 -5.28 -3.21
C ALA A 154 10.04 -6.67 -3.87
N VAL A 155 10.58 -7.63 -3.12
CA VAL A 155 10.79 -9.02 -3.59
C VAL A 155 9.47 -9.63 -4.05
N SER A 156 8.39 -9.49 -3.29
CA SER A 156 7.08 -10.03 -3.69
C SER A 156 6.60 -9.45 -5.01
N ASN A 157 6.81 -8.15 -5.25
CA ASN A 157 6.42 -7.52 -6.51
C ASN A 157 7.28 -7.98 -7.69
N PHE A 158 8.60 -8.19 -7.51
CA PHE A 158 9.45 -8.77 -8.55
C PHE A 158 9.03 -10.21 -8.89
N LEU A 159 8.69 -11.02 -7.88
CA LEU A 159 8.17 -12.37 -8.11
C LEU A 159 6.83 -12.33 -8.85
N MET A 160 5.94 -11.41 -8.47
CA MET A 160 4.65 -11.24 -9.14
C MET A 160 4.80 -10.88 -10.62
N ILE A 161 5.78 -10.04 -11.01
CA ILE A 161 6.03 -9.72 -12.43
C ILE A 161 6.30 -10.98 -13.26
N ARG A 162 7.02 -11.97 -12.68
CA ARG A 162 7.30 -13.26 -13.35
C ARG A 162 6.09 -14.18 -13.42
N LEU A 163 5.18 -14.07 -12.46
CA LEU A 163 3.98 -14.91 -12.35
C LEU A 163 2.77 -14.34 -13.11
N MET A 164 2.82 -13.07 -13.51
CA MET A 164 1.75 -12.40 -14.24
C MET A 164 1.74 -12.79 -15.74
N PRO A 165 0.56 -12.87 -16.41
CA PRO A 165 -0.74 -12.43 -15.88
C PRO A 165 -1.40 -13.43 -14.94
N LEU A 166 -2.01 -12.94 -13.86
CA LEU A 166 -2.76 -13.73 -12.91
C LEU A 166 -4.23 -13.81 -13.34
N VAL A 167 -4.71 -15.00 -13.60
CA VAL A 167 -6.11 -15.22 -14.04
C VAL A 167 -7.13 -14.90 -12.93
N ARG A 168 -6.77 -15.15 -11.67
CA ARG A 168 -7.67 -15.01 -10.51
C ARG A 168 -7.01 -14.21 -9.38
N PRO A 169 -6.71 -12.92 -9.59
CA PRO A 169 -6.01 -12.10 -8.61
C PRO A 169 -6.80 -11.93 -7.30
N GLY A 170 -8.13 -11.94 -7.37
CA GLY A 170 -9.00 -11.83 -6.19
C GLY A 170 -8.84 -12.97 -5.18
N ARG A 171 -8.58 -14.21 -5.64
CA ARG A 171 -8.30 -15.34 -4.73
C ARG A 171 -7.03 -15.12 -3.92
N ILE A 172 -5.96 -14.70 -4.59
CA ILE A 172 -4.67 -14.45 -3.94
C ILE A 172 -4.82 -13.28 -2.98
N PHE A 173 -5.52 -12.21 -3.38
CA PHE A 173 -5.79 -11.04 -2.52
C PHE A 173 -6.49 -11.42 -1.21
N LEU A 174 -7.50 -12.31 -1.26
CA LEU A 174 -8.18 -12.79 -0.06
C LEU A 174 -7.31 -13.75 0.77
N LEU A 175 -6.57 -14.67 0.13
CA LEU A 175 -5.63 -15.54 0.86
C LEU A 175 -4.54 -14.77 1.60
N MET A 176 -4.15 -13.58 1.08
CA MET A 176 -3.22 -12.70 1.77
C MET A 176 -3.80 -12.14 3.09
N GLN A 177 -5.11 -12.04 3.23
CA GLN A 177 -5.72 -11.65 4.51
C GLN A 177 -5.48 -12.75 5.57
N LEU A 178 -5.62 -14.02 5.18
CA LEU A 178 -5.37 -15.14 6.08
C LEU A 178 -3.89 -15.26 6.46
N SER A 179 -2.97 -15.15 5.50
CA SER A 179 -1.54 -15.16 5.78
C SER A 179 -1.11 -14.02 6.69
N ARG A 180 -1.72 -12.84 6.57
CA ARG A 180 -1.49 -11.69 7.46
C ARG A 180 -1.87 -12.00 8.90
N MET A 181 -3.04 -12.60 9.10
CA MET A 181 -3.46 -13.05 10.43
C MET A 181 -2.39 -13.96 11.07
N LEU A 182 -1.87 -14.93 10.32
CA LEU A 182 -0.83 -15.83 10.82
C LEU A 182 0.47 -15.10 11.17
N ILE A 183 0.90 -14.15 10.33
CA ILE A 183 2.10 -13.34 10.56
C ILE A 183 1.96 -12.47 11.81
N LEU A 184 0.83 -11.75 11.93
CA LEU A 184 0.58 -10.91 13.11
C LEU A 184 0.39 -11.77 14.37
N GLY A 185 -0.21 -12.95 14.25
CA GLY A 185 -0.33 -13.91 15.34
C GLY A 185 1.03 -14.43 15.81
N LEU A 186 1.95 -14.71 14.88
CA LEU A 186 3.32 -15.05 15.22
C LEU A 186 4.03 -13.90 15.98
N MET A 187 3.84 -12.66 15.55
CA MET A 187 4.40 -11.48 16.21
C MET A 187 3.80 -11.27 17.62
N TRP A 188 2.52 -11.57 17.78
CA TRP A 188 1.80 -11.47 19.06
C TRP A 188 2.33 -12.44 20.13
N LEU A 189 2.92 -13.58 19.72
CA LEU A 189 3.49 -14.59 20.61
C LEU A 189 4.88 -14.20 21.16
N GLU A 190 5.36 -12.99 20.95
CA GLU A 190 6.70 -12.52 21.37
C GLU A 190 7.83 -13.51 20.98
N PRO A 191 7.97 -13.89 19.74
CA PRO A 191 8.97 -14.88 19.35
C PRO A 191 10.38 -14.34 19.55
N ALA A 192 11.38 -15.23 19.55
CA ALA A 192 12.79 -14.81 19.52
C ALA A 192 13.03 -13.81 18.37
N PHE A 193 13.92 -12.83 18.58
CA PHE A 193 14.17 -11.71 17.66
C PHE A 193 14.28 -12.13 16.19
N TRP A 194 15.02 -13.21 15.90
CA TRP A 194 15.21 -13.67 14.51
C TRP A 194 13.91 -14.16 13.85
N ILE A 195 13.04 -14.77 14.62
CA ILE A 195 11.71 -15.19 14.15
C ILE A 195 10.83 -13.95 13.91
N PHE A 196 10.91 -12.96 14.80
CA PHE A 196 10.24 -11.68 14.62
C PHE A 196 10.73 -10.94 13.35
N ALA A 197 12.05 -10.90 13.14
CA ALA A 197 12.63 -10.31 11.92
C ALA A 197 12.16 -11.04 10.65
N LEU A 198 12.09 -12.39 10.69
CA LEU A 198 11.54 -13.18 9.58
C LEU A 198 10.05 -12.90 9.37
N ALA A 199 9.27 -12.74 10.45
CA ALA A 199 7.87 -12.33 10.37
C ALA A 199 7.73 -10.93 9.74
N CYS A 200 8.65 -9.99 9.99
CA CYS A 200 8.68 -8.70 9.31
C CYS A 200 8.87 -8.85 7.79
N VAL A 201 9.78 -9.73 7.34
CA VAL A 201 9.92 -10.04 5.91
C VAL A 201 8.62 -10.61 5.34
N GLY A 202 8.01 -11.58 6.04
CA GLY A 202 6.72 -12.16 5.66
C GLY A 202 5.60 -11.13 5.56
N TRP A 203 5.55 -10.19 6.52
CA TRP A 203 4.59 -9.08 6.50
C TRP A 203 4.83 -8.16 5.31
N GLY A 204 6.09 -7.84 4.99
CA GLY A 204 6.44 -7.09 3.79
C GLY A 204 6.01 -7.79 2.51
N LEU A 205 6.32 -9.10 2.35
CA LEU A 205 5.87 -9.92 1.23
C LEU A 205 4.35 -9.84 1.06
N ASN A 206 3.61 -10.02 2.16
CA ASN A 206 2.15 -9.93 2.19
C ASN A 206 1.64 -8.55 1.75
N MET A 207 2.24 -7.47 2.27
CA MET A 207 1.86 -6.10 1.91
C MET A 207 2.07 -5.83 0.41
N GLY A 208 3.22 -6.22 -0.13
CA GLY A 208 3.52 -6.01 -1.55
C GLY A 208 2.52 -6.68 -2.48
N VAL A 209 2.19 -7.94 -2.20
CA VAL A 209 1.16 -8.69 -2.95
C VAL A 209 -0.21 -8.03 -2.80
N THR A 210 -0.64 -7.76 -1.57
CA THR A 210 -1.99 -7.23 -1.28
C THR A 210 -2.21 -5.88 -1.94
N MET A 211 -1.25 -4.95 -1.80
CA MET A 211 -1.34 -3.60 -2.34
C MET A 211 -1.38 -3.61 -3.87
N THR A 212 -0.56 -4.45 -4.49
CA THR A 212 -0.53 -4.59 -5.95
C THR A 212 -1.80 -5.20 -6.49
N LEU A 213 -2.30 -6.28 -5.89
CA LEU A 213 -3.52 -6.94 -6.36
C LEU A 213 -4.77 -6.09 -6.17
N ALA A 214 -4.93 -5.42 -5.02
CA ALA A 214 -6.04 -4.51 -4.80
C ALA A 214 -6.07 -3.40 -5.87
N ARG A 215 -4.90 -2.77 -6.12
CA ARG A 215 -4.75 -1.74 -7.14
C ARG A 215 -5.04 -2.26 -8.54
N THR A 216 -4.54 -3.45 -8.87
CA THR A 216 -4.75 -4.09 -10.17
C THR A 216 -6.23 -4.38 -10.42
N ILE A 217 -6.93 -5.02 -9.47
CA ILE A 217 -8.35 -5.34 -9.58
C ILE A 217 -9.17 -4.06 -9.82
N VAL A 218 -8.91 -3.01 -9.03
CA VAL A 218 -9.61 -1.72 -9.18
C VAL A 218 -9.32 -1.08 -10.55
N GLN A 219 -8.09 -1.13 -11.03
CA GLN A 219 -7.70 -0.56 -12.33
C GLN A 219 -8.30 -1.32 -13.51
N GLU A 220 -8.31 -2.64 -13.45
CA GLU A 220 -8.88 -3.50 -14.50
C GLU A 220 -10.40 -3.41 -14.56
N SER A 221 -11.07 -3.34 -13.40
CA SER A 221 -12.52 -3.25 -13.32
C SER A 221 -13.06 -1.86 -13.67
N ALA A 222 -12.26 -0.81 -13.51
CA ALA A 222 -12.72 0.56 -13.72
C ALA A 222 -12.86 0.89 -15.22
N ASN A 223 -14.03 1.33 -15.64
CA ASN A 223 -14.28 1.86 -16.99
C ASN A 223 -13.28 2.99 -17.31
N ALA A 224 -12.74 3.01 -18.52
CA ALA A 224 -11.72 3.96 -18.95
C ALA A 224 -12.10 5.43 -18.66
N GLU A 225 -13.39 5.76 -18.81
CA GLU A 225 -13.91 7.10 -18.56
C GLU A 225 -13.82 7.56 -17.10
N PHE A 226 -14.07 6.66 -16.14
CA PHE A 226 -14.11 6.96 -14.70
C PHE A 226 -12.87 6.50 -13.95
N ARG A 227 -11.93 5.81 -14.59
CA ARG A 227 -10.77 5.20 -13.96
C ARG A 227 -9.95 6.17 -13.12
N ALA A 228 -9.67 7.37 -13.63
CA ALA A 228 -8.92 8.38 -12.88
C ALA A 228 -9.66 8.82 -11.60
N ARG A 229 -11.00 8.96 -11.66
CA ARG A 229 -11.84 9.33 -10.51
C ARG A 229 -11.88 8.21 -9.47
N VAL A 230 -12.03 6.96 -9.92
CA VAL A 230 -11.99 5.76 -9.05
C VAL A 230 -10.63 5.64 -8.36
N MET A 231 -9.54 5.84 -9.11
CA MET A 231 -8.19 5.79 -8.53
C MET A 231 -7.90 6.93 -7.57
N SER A 232 -8.53 8.09 -7.73
CA SER A 232 -8.46 9.19 -6.75
C SER A 232 -9.13 8.79 -5.43
N VAL A 233 -10.32 8.16 -5.48
CA VAL A 233 -11.00 7.63 -4.28
C VAL A 233 -10.17 6.54 -3.61
N TYR A 234 -9.58 5.62 -4.40
CA TYR A 234 -8.65 4.60 -3.91
C TYR A 234 -7.47 5.22 -3.14
N SER A 235 -6.82 6.25 -3.71
CA SER A 235 -5.68 6.90 -3.10
C SER A 235 -6.06 7.67 -1.82
N LEU A 236 -7.20 8.36 -1.82
CA LEU A 236 -7.73 9.04 -0.63
C LEU A 236 -8.01 8.05 0.51
N GLY A 237 -8.60 6.90 0.20
CA GLY A 237 -8.85 5.86 1.19
C GLY A 237 -7.56 5.31 1.81
N LEU A 238 -6.53 5.07 1.00
CA LEU A 238 -5.22 4.62 1.51
C LEU A 238 -4.56 5.66 2.39
N LEU A 239 -4.54 6.93 1.97
CA LEU A 239 -3.96 8.03 2.75
C LEU A 239 -4.68 8.24 4.08
N GLY A 240 -6.02 8.13 4.08
CA GLY A 240 -6.84 8.26 5.28
C GLY A 240 -6.77 7.04 6.22
N SER A 241 -6.41 5.87 5.71
CA SER A 241 -6.38 4.63 6.50
C SER A 241 -5.36 4.68 7.64
N ALA A 242 -4.17 5.19 7.39
CA ALA A 242 -3.08 5.19 8.37
C ALA A 242 -3.36 6.06 9.61
N PRO A 243 -3.81 7.34 9.50
CA PRO A 243 -4.18 8.14 10.66
C PRO A 243 -5.34 7.54 11.47
N ILE A 244 -6.37 7.02 10.77
CA ILE A 244 -7.52 6.39 11.44
C ILE A 244 -7.04 5.16 12.23
N GLY A 245 -6.24 4.32 11.60
CA GLY A 245 -5.68 3.13 12.23
C GLY A 245 -4.78 3.46 13.42
N ALA A 246 -3.93 4.48 13.30
CA ALA A 246 -3.06 4.94 14.38
C ALA A 246 -3.87 5.41 15.59
N LEU A 247 -4.95 6.16 15.39
CA LEU A 247 -5.83 6.62 16.47
C LEU A 247 -6.54 5.46 17.16
N ILE A 248 -7.07 4.50 16.39
CA ILE A 248 -7.76 3.32 16.94
C ILE A 248 -6.78 2.46 17.73
N LEU A 249 -5.66 2.09 17.12
CA LEU A 249 -4.71 1.16 17.74
C LEU A 249 -3.90 1.81 18.86
N GLY A 250 -3.66 3.12 18.80
CA GLY A 250 -3.09 3.87 19.93
C GLY A 250 -3.97 3.75 21.19
N ARG A 251 -5.30 3.92 21.03
CA ARG A 251 -6.25 3.71 22.15
C ARG A 251 -6.23 2.25 22.68
N VAL A 252 -6.05 1.28 21.78
CA VAL A 252 -5.95 -0.13 22.18
C VAL A 252 -4.64 -0.39 22.93
N ILE A 253 -3.52 0.21 22.54
CA ILE A 253 -2.25 0.15 23.27
C ILE A 253 -2.44 0.66 24.70
N ASP A 254 -3.05 1.84 24.86
CA ASP A 254 -3.27 2.46 26.18
C ASP A 254 -4.16 1.59 27.10
N SER A 255 -5.13 0.88 26.54
CA SER A 255 -6.12 0.12 27.31
C SER A 255 -5.78 -1.36 27.52
N LEU A 256 -5.17 -2.02 26.54
CA LEU A 256 -4.96 -3.47 26.52
C LEU A 256 -3.47 -3.87 26.41
N GLY A 257 -2.58 -2.89 26.23
CA GLY A 257 -1.14 -3.11 26.03
C GLY A 257 -0.74 -3.33 24.58
N ILE A 258 0.57 -3.25 24.33
CA ILE A 258 1.17 -3.16 23.00
C ILE A 258 0.85 -4.38 22.13
N LEU A 259 1.10 -5.58 22.63
CA LEU A 259 0.89 -6.80 21.85
C LEU A 259 -0.58 -7.06 21.54
N ASN A 260 -1.46 -6.79 22.51
CA ASN A 260 -2.90 -6.98 22.33
C ASN A 260 -3.47 -5.99 21.30
N ALA A 261 -2.77 -4.91 20.98
CA ALA A 261 -3.12 -4.01 19.88
C ALA A 261 -2.99 -4.67 18.49
N LEU A 262 -2.35 -5.84 18.36
CA LEU A 262 -2.37 -6.63 17.12
C LEU A 262 -3.67 -7.42 16.95
N ILE A 263 -4.40 -7.74 18.03
CA ILE A 263 -5.63 -8.56 17.99
C ILE A 263 -6.69 -7.98 17.06
N PRO A 264 -7.02 -6.67 17.08
CA PRO A 264 -7.96 -6.09 16.12
C PRO A 264 -7.54 -6.29 14.66
N ALA A 265 -6.25 -6.13 14.34
CA ALA A 265 -5.75 -6.32 12.99
C ALA A 265 -5.82 -7.80 12.55
N MET A 266 -5.57 -8.75 13.46
CA MET A 266 -5.72 -10.18 13.23
C MET A 266 -7.20 -10.54 13.01
N SER A 267 -8.08 -10.09 13.88
CA SER A 267 -9.52 -10.37 13.83
C SER A 267 -10.15 -9.82 12.54
N ILE A 268 -9.82 -8.59 12.18
CA ILE A 268 -10.29 -7.98 10.94
C ILE A 268 -9.78 -8.76 9.72
N SER A 269 -8.56 -9.26 9.74
CA SER A 269 -8.01 -10.03 8.62
C SER A 269 -8.82 -11.31 8.38
N ILE A 270 -9.21 -12.04 9.44
CA ILE A 270 -10.09 -13.21 9.34
C ILE A 270 -11.49 -12.81 8.84
N LEU A 271 -12.08 -11.78 9.45
CA LEU A 271 -13.41 -11.32 9.08
C LEU A 271 -13.48 -10.89 7.62
N LEU A 272 -12.45 -10.20 7.12
CA LEU A 272 -12.37 -9.77 5.72
C LEU A 272 -12.16 -10.95 4.77
N PHE A 273 -11.42 -11.97 5.17
CA PHE A 273 -11.29 -13.20 4.40
C PHE A 273 -12.64 -13.90 4.27
N LEU A 274 -13.35 -14.11 5.37
CA LEU A 274 -14.68 -14.74 5.38
C LEU A 274 -15.70 -13.90 4.62
N TYR A 275 -15.74 -12.59 4.86
CA TYR A 275 -16.59 -11.65 4.13
C TYR A 275 -16.33 -11.72 2.62
N GLY A 276 -15.04 -11.72 2.23
CA GLY A 276 -14.63 -11.77 0.84
C GLY A 276 -15.08 -13.04 0.11
N ILE A 277 -15.08 -14.19 0.79
CA ILE A 277 -15.51 -15.46 0.21
C ILE A 277 -17.04 -15.58 0.16
N ILE A 278 -17.71 -15.20 1.26
CA ILE A 278 -19.15 -15.49 1.44
C ILE A 278 -20.02 -14.42 0.76
N PHE A 279 -19.67 -13.15 0.93
CA PHE A 279 -20.54 -12.02 0.56
C PHE A 279 -20.09 -11.23 -0.66
N THR A 280 -18.93 -11.59 -1.27
CA THR A 280 -18.40 -10.80 -2.37
C THR A 280 -18.06 -11.64 -3.59
N ASN A 281 -17.98 -10.98 -4.74
CA ASN A 281 -17.52 -11.59 -5.99
C ASN A 281 -15.98 -11.56 -6.14
N VAL A 282 -15.24 -10.96 -5.21
CA VAL A 282 -13.79 -10.79 -5.29
C VAL A 282 -13.07 -12.13 -5.45
N TYR A 283 -13.53 -13.18 -4.75
CA TYR A 283 -12.96 -14.53 -4.89
C TYR A 283 -13.12 -15.11 -6.29
N LYS A 284 -14.21 -14.77 -6.97
CA LYS A 284 -14.56 -15.26 -8.33
C LYS A 284 -14.01 -14.35 -9.42
N TYR A 285 -13.49 -13.17 -9.05
CA TYR A 285 -12.97 -12.20 -10.00
C TYR A 285 -11.90 -12.82 -10.91
N ARG A 286 -12.08 -12.62 -12.22
CA ARG A 286 -11.12 -13.01 -13.26
C ARG A 286 -10.61 -11.75 -13.96
N SER A 287 -9.31 -11.68 -14.14
CA SER A 287 -8.69 -10.61 -14.91
C SER A 287 -9.12 -10.71 -16.39
N PRO A 288 -9.43 -9.59 -17.04
CA PRO A 288 -9.65 -9.52 -18.48
C PRO A 288 -8.28 -9.67 -19.18
N THR A 289 -7.78 -10.91 -19.32
CA THR A 289 -6.51 -11.23 -20.02
C THR A 289 -6.74 -11.40 -21.50
#